data_6e40ff978739560e419c70164cb7dc6c
#
_entry.id   6e40ff978739560e419c70164cb7dc6c
#
_cell.length_a   1.000
_cell.length_b   1.000
_cell.length_c   1.000
_cell.angle_alpha   90.00
_cell.angle_beta   90.00
_cell.angle_gamma   90.00
#
_symmetry.space_group_name_H-M   'P 1'
#
loop_
_entity.id
_entity.type
_entity.pdbx_description
1 polymer ?
#
loop_
_entity_poly.entity_id
_entity_poly.type
_entity_poly.pdbx_seq_one_letter_code
_entity_poly.pdbx_strand_id
1 'polypeptide(L)'
;IGWNITTWYLGLPTSSSHALIGGLVGAALVKAGPSAIVTDGLMKTVQFILIAPLLGLTLGFILKTAATWLLANAHPGPVNLWARRLQLISSGFYSLGHGMNDAQKTMGIIAVLLVSMKSQVPELQHLPTSWLPSSDLTHIPLWIILSANAAIALGTLFGGWRIVKTMGM
;
A
#
# COMPACT_ATOMS: atom_id res chain seq x y z
N ILE A 1 -13.35 7.31 0.04
CA ILE A 1 -13.24 7.73 1.47
C ILE A 1 -14.33 7.03 2.29
N GLY A 2 -15.61 7.21 1.99
CA GLY A 2 -16.72 6.61 2.76
C GLY A 2 -16.59 5.11 2.99
N TRP A 3 -16.26 4.34 1.94
CA TRP A 3 -16.01 2.90 2.04
C TRP A 3 -14.93 2.55 3.08
N ASN A 4 -13.79 3.23 3.02
CA ASN A 4 -12.68 2.95 3.95
C ASN A 4 -13.04 3.31 5.40
N ILE A 5 -13.80 4.37 5.62
CA ILE A 5 -14.30 4.74 6.96
C ILE A 5 -15.28 3.68 7.48
N THR A 6 -16.22 3.25 6.65
CA THR A 6 -17.21 2.23 7.00
C THR A 6 -16.55 0.90 7.36
N THR A 7 -15.63 0.42 6.50
CA THR A 7 -14.93 -0.85 6.73
C THR A 7 -14.03 -0.79 7.96
N TRP A 8 -13.37 0.34 8.22
CA TRP A 8 -12.60 0.56 9.43
C TRP A 8 -13.50 0.56 10.68
N TYR A 9 -14.64 1.25 10.61
CA TYR A 9 -15.60 1.28 11.71
C TYR A 9 -16.13 -0.12 12.06
N LEU A 10 -16.38 -0.95 11.07
CA LEU A 10 -16.82 -2.33 11.23
C LEU A 10 -15.68 -3.30 11.56
N GLY A 11 -14.42 -2.85 11.50
CA GLY A 11 -13.24 -3.70 11.71
C GLY A 11 -12.99 -4.70 10.58
N LEU A 12 -13.50 -4.43 9.37
CA LEU A 12 -13.35 -5.32 8.23
C LEU A 12 -12.01 -5.11 7.53
N PRO A 13 -11.23 -6.18 7.28
CA PRO A 13 -9.99 -6.08 6.53
C PRO A 13 -10.29 -5.87 5.05
N THR A 14 -10.05 -4.67 4.56
CA THR A 14 -10.27 -4.30 3.16
C THR A 14 -9.04 -3.62 2.57
N SER A 15 -8.87 -3.72 1.25
CA SER A 15 -7.78 -3.05 0.55
C SER A 15 -8.14 -1.60 0.24
N SER A 16 -7.51 -0.67 0.94
CA SER A 16 -7.62 0.76 0.66
C SER A 16 -7.09 1.13 -0.75
N SER A 17 -6.10 0.39 -1.24
CA SER A 17 -5.56 0.57 -2.59
C SER A 17 -6.58 0.24 -3.68
N HIS A 18 -7.32 -0.86 -3.54
CA HIS A 18 -8.38 -1.21 -4.51
C HIS A 18 -9.53 -0.21 -4.46
N ALA A 19 -9.92 0.25 -3.26
CA ALA A 19 -10.93 1.29 -3.09
C ALA A 19 -10.50 2.62 -3.72
N LEU A 20 -9.21 2.97 -3.61
CA LEU A 20 -8.64 4.18 -4.23
C LEU A 20 -8.67 4.09 -5.75
N ILE A 21 -8.20 2.97 -6.33
CA ILE A 21 -8.22 2.75 -7.79
C ILE A 21 -9.65 2.77 -8.30
N GLY A 22 -10.57 2.09 -7.63
CA GLY A 22 -11.99 2.11 -8.00
C GLY A 22 -12.60 3.52 -7.95
N GLY A 23 -12.23 4.32 -6.95
CA GLY A 23 -12.66 5.71 -6.85
C GLY A 23 -12.12 6.59 -7.98
N LEU A 24 -10.85 6.43 -8.35
CA LEU A 24 -10.23 7.16 -9.47
C LEU A 24 -10.87 6.76 -10.81
N VAL A 25 -11.07 5.47 -11.05
CA VAL A 25 -11.76 4.95 -12.24
C VAL A 25 -13.19 5.50 -12.33
N GLY A 26 -13.93 5.47 -11.22
CA GLY A 26 -15.28 6.00 -11.15
C GLY A 26 -15.33 7.52 -11.45
N ALA A 27 -14.40 8.29 -10.89
CA ALA A 27 -14.31 9.71 -11.15
C ALA A 27 -13.96 10.02 -12.62
N ALA A 28 -13.03 9.26 -13.21
CA ALA A 28 -12.66 9.40 -14.62
C ALA A 28 -13.83 9.08 -15.56
N LEU A 29 -14.57 8.00 -15.28
CA LEU A 29 -15.76 7.61 -16.04
C LEU A 29 -16.83 8.70 -16.05
N VAL A 30 -17.13 9.27 -14.89
CA VAL A 30 -18.16 10.31 -14.77
C VAL A 30 -17.73 11.60 -15.47
N LYS A 31 -16.44 11.98 -15.37
CA LYS A 31 -15.95 13.25 -15.92
C LYS A 31 -15.66 13.17 -17.43
N ALA A 32 -15.09 12.10 -17.94
CA ALA A 32 -14.56 12.04 -19.30
C ALA A 32 -14.99 10.79 -20.09
N GLY A 33 -15.83 9.94 -19.50
CA GLY A 33 -16.35 8.74 -20.15
C GLY A 33 -15.32 7.58 -20.19
N PRO A 34 -15.73 6.45 -20.82
CA PRO A 34 -14.91 5.22 -20.85
C PRO A 34 -13.56 5.39 -21.57
N SER A 35 -13.47 6.29 -22.53
CA SER A 35 -12.25 6.56 -23.32
C SER A 35 -11.10 7.16 -22.49
N ALA A 36 -11.39 7.70 -21.32
CA ALA A 36 -10.37 8.25 -20.41
C ALA A 36 -9.60 7.17 -19.63
N ILE A 37 -10.06 5.91 -19.68
CA ILE A 37 -9.47 4.84 -18.91
C ILE A 37 -8.38 4.14 -19.72
N VAL A 38 -7.16 4.10 -19.16
CA VAL A 38 -6.05 3.29 -19.67
C VAL A 38 -6.31 1.83 -19.31
N THR A 39 -6.94 1.11 -20.22
CA THR A 39 -7.41 -0.27 -20.01
C THR A 39 -6.28 -1.24 -19.67
N ASP A 40 -5.10 -1.07 -20.27
CA ASP A 40 -3.94 -1.95 -20.02
C ASP A 40 -3.47 -1.88 -18.56
N GLY A 41 -3.40 -0.69 -17.98
CA GLY A 41 -3.03 -0.51 -16.58
C GLY A 41 -4.06 -1.08 -15.62
N LEU A 42 -5.34 -0.85 -15.92
CA LEU A 42 -6.45 -1.38 -15.12
C LEU A 42 -6.49 -2.91 -15.19
N MET A 43 -6.34 -3.50 -16.39
CA MET A 43 -6.36 -4.96 -16.60
C MET A 43 -5.21 -5.64 -15.85
N LYS A 44 -4.00 -5.07 -15.88
CA LYS A 44 -2.87 -5.57 -15.08
C LYS A 44 -3.21 -5.58 -13.59
N THR A 45 -3.83 -4.51 -13.08
CA THR A 45 -4.24 -4.44 -11.67
C THR A 45 -5.24 -5.55 -11.33
N VAL A 46 -6.26 -5.76 -12.17
CA VAL A 46 -7.26 -6.83 -11.98
C VAL A 46 -6.60 -8.22 -12.02
N GLN A 47 -5.69 -8.46 -12.97
CA GLN A 47 -4.94 -9.71 -13.04
C GLN A 47 -4.13 -9.97 -11.76
N PHE A 48 -3.43 -8.96 -11.24
CA PHE A 48 -2.65 -9.11 -10.01
C PHE A 48 -3.51 -9.34 -8.76
N ILE A 49 -4.76 -8.89 -8.73
CA ILE A 49 -5.71 -9.21 -7.65
C ILE A 49 -5.92 -10.73 -7.53
N LEU A 50 -5.93 -11.43 -8.66
CA LEU A 50 -6.10 -12.88 -8.69
C LEU A 50 -4.76 -13.64 -8.54
N ILE A 51 -3.72 -13.16 -9.21
CA ILE A 51 -2.41 -13.83 -9.26
C ILE A 51 -1.68 -13.74 -7.91
N ALA A 52 -1.71 -12.60 -7.25
CA ALA A 52 -0.95 -12.39 -6.02
C ALA A 52 -1.34 -13.35 -4.87
N PRO A 53 -2.62 -13.61 -4.58
CA PRO A 53 -3.01 -14.60 -3.58
C PRO A 53 -2.56 -16.02 -3.92
N LEU A 54 -2.62 -16.41 -5.21
CA LEU A 54 -2.18 -17.73 -5.66
C LEU A 54 -0.65 -17.90 -5.51
N LEU A 55 0.10 -16.87 -5.88
CA LEU A 55 1.55 -16.86 -5.65
C LEU A 55 1.89 -16.91 -4.16
N GLY A 56 1.19 -16.12 -3.35
CA GLY A 56 1.38 -16.11 -1.90
C GLY A 56 1.08 -17.47 -1.26
N LEU A 57 0.00 -18.12 -1.67
CA LEU A 57 -0.34 -19.47 -1.22
C LEU A 57 0.73 -20.48 -1.61
N THR A 58 1.15 -20.47 -2.87
CA THR A 58 2.15 -21.43 -3.39
C THR A 58 3.49 -21.23 -2.70
N LEU A 59 3.99 -19.99 -2.62
CA LEU A 59 5.26 -19.69 -1.96
C LEU A 59 5.21 -20.00 -0.46
N GLY A 60 4.10 -19.64 0.20
CA GLY A 60 3.89 -19.94 1.62
C GLY A 60 3.90 -21.45 1.90
N PHE A 61 3.24 -22.24 1.03
CA PHE A 61 3.24 -23.70 1.13
C PHE A 61 4.66 -24.28 0.95
N ILE A 62 5.38 -23.84 -0.08
CA ILE A 62 6.76 -24.27 -0.35
C ILE A 62 7.67 -23.93 0.84
N LEU A 63 7.64 -22.69 1.31
CA LEU A 63 8.47 -22.24 2.43
C LEU A 63 8.16 -23.00 3.72
N LYS A 64 6.86 -23.19 4.03
CA LYS A 64 6.45 -23.97 5.19
C LYS A 64 6.94 -25.42 5.10
N THR A 65 6.75 -26.06 3.96
CA THR A 65 7.19 -27.45 3.75
C THR A 65 8.70 -27.58 3.86
N ALA A 66 9.45 -26.67 3.24
CA ALA A 66 10.91 -26.65 3.33
C ALA A 66 11.38 -26.44 4.78
N ALA A 67 10.79 -25.49 5.51
CA ALA A 67 11.12 -25.27 6.91
C ALA A 67 10.81 -26.50 7.79
N THR A 68 9.67 -27.15 7.58
CA THR A 68 9.31 -28.38 8.30
C THR A 68 10.30 -29.50 8.02
N TRP A 69 10.73 -29.64 6.78
CA TRP A 69 11.71 -30.65 6.38
C TRP A 69 13.10 -30.41 7.00
N LEU A 70 13.58 -29.16 6.89
CA LEU A 70 14.89 -28.76 7.43
C LEU A 70 14.95 -28.88 8.95
N LEU A 71 13.84 -28.65 9.64
CA LEU A 71 13.79 -28.65 11.09
C LEU A 71 13.21 -29.94 11.68
N ALA A 72 12.93 -30.97 10.86
CA ALA A 72 12.28 -32.21 11.29
C ALA A 72 13.01 -32.91 12.43
N ASN A 73 14.35 -32.86 12.46
CA ASN A 73 15.19 -33.50 13.46
C ASN A 73 15.73 -32.52 14.53
N ALA A 74 15.27 -31.26 14.51
CA ALA A 74 15.72 -30.24 15.46
C ALA A 74 14.94 -30.30 16.77
N HIS A 75 15.58 -30.00 17.89
CA HIS A 75 14.90 -29.90 19.19
C HIS A 75 13.92 -28.74 19.21
N PRO A 76 12.66 -28.96 19.66
CA PRO A 76 11.61 -27.94 19.65
C PRO A 76 11.94 -26.66 20.46
N GLY A 77 12.65 -26.80 21.57
CA GLY A 77 12.98 -25.67 22.45
C GLY A 77 13.78 -24.57 21.78
N PRO A 78 15.00 -24.88 21.26
CA PRO A 78 15.80 -23.90 20.51
C PRO A 78 15.09 -23.37 19.27
N VAL A 79 14.39 -24.23 18.52
CA VAL A 79 13.65 -23.86 17.32
C VAL A 79 12.59 -22.79 17.65
N ASN A 80 11.79 -23.01 18.70
CA ASN A 80 10.78 -22.05 19.15
C ASN A 80 11.38 -20.70 19.55
N LEU A 81 12.50 -20.72 20.26
CA LEU A 81 13.17 -19.49 20.70
C LEU A 81 13.64 -18.67 19.49
N TRP A 82 14.32 -19.30 18.55
CA TRP A 82 14.82 -18.66 17.33
C TRP A 82 13.69 -18.20 16.42
N ALA A 83 12.64 -19.03 16.25
CA ALA A 83 11.47 -18.68 15.45
C ALA A 83 10.80 -17.40 15.97
N ARG A 84 10.60 -17.25 17.27
CA ARG A 84 10.05 -16.03 17.88
C ARG A 84 10.92 -14.79 17.61
N ARG A 85 12.23 -14.90 17.72
CA ARG A 85 13.16 -13.79 17.44
C ARG A 85 13.15 -13.40 15.97
N LEU A 86 13.23 -14.39 15.08
CA LEU A 86 13.21 -14.18 13.63
C LEU A 86 11.86 -13.62 13.16
N GLN A 87 10.77 -14.00 13.80
CA GLN A 87 9.44 -13.44 13.53
C GLN A 87 9.39 -11.93 13.80
N LEU A 88 9.99 -11.44 14.88
CA LEU A 88 10.05 -10.00 15.16
C LEU A 88 10.83 -9.24 14.09
N ILE A 89 11.98 -9.78 13.68
CA ILE A 89 12.80 -9.18 12.61
C ILE A 89 12.04 -9.18 11.29
N SER A 90 11.48 -10.32 10.92
CA SER A 90 10.68 -10.49 9.70
C SER A 90 9.45 -9.56 9.67
N SER A 91 8.75 -9.41 10.81
CA SER A 91 7.64 -8.48 10.93
C SER A 91 8.06 -7.03 10.75
N GLY A 92 9.25 -6.65 11.26
CA GLY A 92 9.82 -5.32 11.06
C GLY A 92 10.09 -5.03 9.58
N PHE A 93 10.76 -5.93 8.88
CA PHE A 93 11.02 -5.80 7.43
C PHE A 93 9.73 -5.79 6.61
N TYR A 94 8.77 -6.65 6.95
CA TYR A 94 7.47 -6.68 6.30
C TYR A 94 6.72 -5.36 6.47
N SER A 95 6.70 -4.80 7.69
CA SER A 95 6.04 -3.52 7.97
C SER A 95 6.69 -2.36 7.21
N LEU A 96 8.03 -2.33 7.13
CA LEU A 96 8.75 -1.33 6.34
C LEU A 96 8.39 -1.43 4.85
N GLY A 97 8.49 -2.62 4.26
CA GLY A 97 8.18 -2.83 2.85
C GLY A 97 6.71 -2.51 2.52
N HIS A 98 5.78 -2.92 3.37
CA HIS A 98 4.36 -2.63 3.19
C HIS A 98 4.06 -1.14 3.29
N GLY A 99 4.55 -0.47 4.34
CA GLY A 99 4.35 0.96 4.54
C GLY A 99 4.93 1.82 3.40
N MET A 100 6.13 1.50 2.95
CA MET A 100 6.75 2.19 1.80
C MET A 100 5.93 2.02 0.51
N ASN A 101 5.46 0.82 0.19
CA ASN A 101 4.65 0.55 -0.99
C ASN A 101 3.30 1.29 -0.96
N ASP A 102 2.66 1.36 0.19
CA ASP A 102 1.38 2.05 0.32
C ASP A 102 1.56 3.57 0.29
N ALA A 103 2.64 4.10 0.88
CA ALA A 103 2.97 5.51 0.80
C ALA A 103 3.22 5.97 -0.65
N GLN A 104 3.93 5.17 -1.46
CA GLN A 104 4.23 5.50 -2.86
C GLN A 104 2.98 5.79 -3.70
N LYS A 105 1.88 5.06 -3.48
CA LYS A 105 0.62 5.29 -4.20
C LYS A 105 0.05 6.67 -3.90
N THR A 106 0.05 7.05 -2.63
CA THR A 106 -0.43 8.37 -2.18
C THR A 106 0.48 9.48 -2.67
N MET A 107 1.81 9.29 -2.58
CA MET A 107 2.79 10.23 -3.13
C MET A 107 2.59 10.45 -4.62
N GLY A 108 2.38 9.38 -5.39
CA GLY A 108 2.13 9.47 -6.82
C GLY A 108 0.89 10.28 -7.16
N ILE A 109 -0.21 10.07 -6.44
CA ILE A 109 -1.46 10.84 -6.66
C ILE A 109 -1.28 12.31 -6.33
N ILE A 110 -0.64 12.64 -5.21
CA ILE A 110 -0.35 14.03 -4.82
C ILE A 110 0.56 14.68 -5.87
N ALA A 111 1.60 13.98 -6.32
CA ALA A 111 2.54 14.50 -7.31
C ALA A 111 1.86 14.78 -8.65
N VAL A 112 1.06 13.83 -9.17
CA VAL A 112 0.29 14.01 -10.41
C VAL A 112 -0.70 15.18 -10.30
N LEU A 113 -1.38 15.30 -9.16
CA LEU A 113 -2.30 16.40 -8.92
C LEU A 113 -1.58 17.75 -8.96
N LEU A 114 -0.46 17.89 -8.26
CA LEU A 114 0.32 19.13 -8.22
C LEU A 114 0.87 19.50 -9.61
N VAL A 115 1.38 18.53 -10.37
CA VAL A 115 1.85 18.75 -11.73
C VAL A 115 0.69 19.22 -12.64
N SER A 116 -0.45 18.57 -12.56
CA SER A 116 -1.62 18.92 -13.37
C SER A 116 -2.21 20.30 -13.02
N MET A 117 -2.15 20.69 -11.75
CA MET A 117 -2.65 21.99 -11.28
C MET A 117 -1.68 23.14 -11.53
N LYS A 118 -0.39 22.86 -11.73
CA LYS A 118 0.64 23.89 -11.90
C LYS A 118 0.34 24.86 -13.05
N SER A 119 -0.29 24.39 -14.13
CA SER A 119 -0.68 25.22 -15.27
C SER A 119 -1.99 26.00 -15.04
N GLN A 120 -2.82 25.57 -14.10
CA GLN A 120 -4.16 26.11 -13.86
C GLN A 120 -4.20 27.07 -12.66
N VAL A 121 -3.26 26.95 -11.73
CA VAL A 121 -3.22 27.73 -10.47
C VAL A 121 -1.97 28.61 -10.48
N PRO A 122 -2.11 29.94 -10.70
CA PRO A 122 -0.97 30.86 -10.78
C PRO A 122 -0.08 30.85 -9.54
N GLU A 123 -0.67 30.67 -8.37
CA GLU A 123 0.05 30.65 -7.08
C GLU A 123 1.07 29.50 -7.02
N LEU A 124 0.81 28.38 -7.66
CA LEU A 124 1.74 27.24 -7.70
C LEU A 124 2.96 27.53 -8.58
N GLN A 125 2.87 28.46 -9.52
CA GLN A 125 3.99 28.82 -10.39
C GLN A 125 5.06 29.65 -9.66
N HIS A 126 4.67 30.32 -8.58
CA HIS A 126 5.58 31.13 -7.75
C HIS A 126 6.26 30.33 -6.63
N LEU A 127 5.85 29.07 -6.41
CA LEU A 127 6.48 28.24 -5.41
C LEU A 127 7.89 27.80 -5.84
N PRO A 128 8.83 27.67 -4.88
CA PRO A 128 10.14 27.14 -5.17
C PRO A 128 10.07 25.78 -5.87
N THR A 129 10.91 25.55 -6.85
CA THR A 129 10.96 24.30 -7.62
C THR A 129 11.22 23.07 -6.74
N SER A 130 11.90 23.25 -5.60
CA SER A 130 12.14 22.20 -4.59
C SER A 130 10.86 21.75 -3.85
N TRP A 131 9.79 22.53 -3.93
CA TRP A 131 8.50 22.22 -3.28
C TRP A 131 7.52 21.52 -4.22
N LEU A 132 7.79 21.57 -5.51
CA LEU A 132 6.93 20.96 -6.53
C LEU A 132 7.60 19.71 -7.12
N PRO A 133 6.85 18.67 -7.44
CA PRO A 133 7.38 17.53 -8.17
C PRO A 133 7.80 17.95 -9.58
N SER A 134 8.80 17.26 -10.14
CA SER A 134 9.20 17.44 -11.53
C SER A 134 8.06 17.01 -12.48
N SER A 135 8.00 17.61 -13.66
CA SER A 135 6.95 17.31 -14.65
C SER A 135 6.97 15.85 -15.14
N ASP A 136 8.14 15.23 -15.10
CA ASP A 136 8.36 13.81 -15.44
C ASP A 136 8.20 12.85 -14.22
N LEU A 137 7.86 13.39 -13.05
CA LEU A 137 7.67 12.66 -11.79
C LEU A 137 8.93 11.89 -11.32
N THR A 138 10.10 12.20 -11.85
CA THR A 138 11.37 11.58 -11.40
C THR A 138 11.83 12.11 -10.05
N HIS A 139 11.46 13.35 -9.73
CA HIS A 139 11.77 13.97 -8.44
C HIS A 139 10.47 14.29 -7.70
N ILE A 140 10.28 13.64 -6.53
CA ILE A 140 9.20 13.91 -5.60
C ILE A 140 9.78 14.65 -4.39
N PRO A 141 9.26 15.84 -4.03
CA PRO A 141 9.73 16.60 -2.90
C PRO A 141 9.68 15.82 -1.57
N LEU A 142 10.68 16.04 -0.72
CA LEU A 142 10.82 15.34 0.55
C LEU A 142 9.59 15.51 1.47
N TRP A 143 8.94 16.67 1.44
CA TRP A 143 7.76 16.91 2.26
C TRP A 143 6.57 16.00 1.88
N ILE A 144 6.40 15.67 0.59
CA ILE A 144 5.36 14.72 0.14
C ILE A 144 5.68 13.32 0.67
N ILE A 145 6.96 12.93 0.58
CA ILE A 145 7.43 11.62 1.07
C ILE A 145 7.19 11.52 2.58
N LEU A 146 7.65 12.50 3.34
CA LEU A 146 7.52 12.49 4.79
C LEU A 146 6.07 12.56 5.26
N SER A 147 5.25 13.44 4.66
CA SER A 147 3.84 13.57 5.03
C SER A 147 3.02 12.31 4.73
N ALA A 148 3.24 11.68 3.57
CA ALA A 148 2.56 10.43 3.21
C ALA A 148 2.94 9.29 4.16
N ASN A 149 4.24 9.11 4.44
CA ASN A 149 4.71 8.09 5.38
C ASN A 149 4.23 8.36 6.81
N ALA A 150 4.26 9.60 7.28
CA ALA A 150 3.77 9.98 8.59
C ALA A 150 2.25 9.72 8.73
N ALA A 151 1.47 10.07 7.71
CA ALA A 151 0.03 9.82 7.71
C ALA A 151 -0.30 8.31 7.78
N ILE A 152 0.42 7.47 7.03
CA ILE A 152 0.24 6.01 7.09
C ILE A 152 0.67 5.46 8.44
N ALA A 153 1.82 5.90 8.98
CA ALA A 153 2.31 5.44 10.28
C ALA A 153 1.32 5.79 11.41
N LEU A 154 0.84 7.03 11.44
CA LEU A 154 -0.15 7.48 12.42
C LEU A 154 -1.49 6.75 12.24
N GLY A 155 -1.97 6.61 11.00
CA GLY A 155 -3.20 5.89 10.69
C GLY A 155 -3.14 4.43 11.15
N THR A 156 -2.02 3.76 10.92
CA THR A 156 -1.80 2.38 11.37
C THR A 156 -1.70 2.28 12.89
N LEU A 157 -1.00 3.21 13.53
CA LEU A 157 -0.83 3.24 14.99
C LEU A 157 -2.18 3.39 15.72
N PHE A 158 -3.03 4.30 15.26
CA PHE A 158 -4.33 4.58 15.91
C PHE A 158 -5.47 3.71 15.38
N GLY A 159 -5.42 3.33 14.10
CA GLY A 159 -6.53 2.63 13.41
C GLY A 159 -6.35 1.11 13.29
N GLY A 160 -5.10 0.62 13.26
CA GLY A 160 -4.80 -0.78 12.95
C GLY A 160 -5.30 -1.77 13.99
N TRP A 161 -5.28 -1.39 15.27
CA TRP A 161 -5.67 -2.28 16.36
C TRP A 161 -7.10 -2.80 16.25
N ARG A 162 -8.01 -1.99 15.73
CA ARG A 162 -9.40 -2.39 15.55
C ARG A 162 -9.56 -3.56 14.57
N ILE A 163 -8.82 -3.51 13.45
CA ILE A 163 -8.81 -4.56 12.43
C ILE A 163 -8.10 -5.81 12.95
N VAL A 164 -6.96 -5.64 13.63
CA VAL A 164 -6.21 -6.75 14.24
C VAL A 164 -7.08 -7.51 15.22
N LYS A 165 -7.84 -6.81 16.05
CA LYS A 165 -8.76 -7.42 17.01
C LYS A 165 -9.84 -8.26 16.32
N THR A 166 -10.42 -7.79 15.23
CA THR A 166 -11.46 -8.51 14.49
C THR A 166 -10.91 -9.76 13.77
N MET A 167 -9.66 -9.71 13.30
CA MET A 167 -9.01 -10.82 12.59
C MET A 167 -8.38 -11.86 13.53
N GLY A 168 -8.03 -11.48 14.75
CA GLY A 168 -7.27 -12.31 15.68
C GLY A 168 -8.11 -12.95 16.79
N MET A 169 -9.39 -12.62 16.88
CA MET A 169 -10.37 -13.18 17.80
C MET A 169 -11.53 -13.84 17.06
#